data_25acf5715d4f6d38966d68531e702963
#
_entry.id   25acf5715d4f6d38966d68531e702963
#
_cell.length_a   1.000
_cell.length_b   1.000
_cell.length_c   1.000
_cell.angle_alpha   90.00
_cell.angle_beta   90.00
_cell.angle_gamma   90.00
#
_symmetry.space_group_name_H-M   'P 1'
#
loop_
_entity.id
_entity.type
_entity.pdbx_description
1 polymer ?
#
loop_
_entity_poly.entity_id
_entity_poly.type
_entity_poly.pdbx_seq_one_letter_code
_entity_poly.pdbx_strand_id
1 'polypeptide(L)'
;YFLLLGIAVLVAVPLSFLAASNITKRGRAGTAIYYITRTTLSVFRSYEPIILATLFAFWVGFGPFAGAIALTIVTIASLGKLYSEAVENIDPGPMEALTATGANRLQVVLYGVVPQIVPDFLSFTIYHWDINVRISTIIGYVGGGGIGYYLAQMINTSQNNKAGTAIWAIVVVVWAMDFLSAEVRKRLT
;
A
#
# COMPACT_ATOMS: atom_id res chain seq x y z
N TYR A 1 10.73 6.47 -3.38
CA TYR A 1 9.38 5.94 -3.04
C TYR A 1 9.04 4.65 -3.79
N PHE A 2 9.46 4.46 -5.03
CA PHE A 2 9.27 3.19 -5.77
C PHE A 2 9.80 1.96 -5.05
N LEU A 3 11.05 2.03 -4.58
CA LEU A 3 11.67 0.93 -3.82
C LEU A 3 10.90 0.62 -2.54
N LEU A 4 10.38 1.65 -1.88
CA LEU A 4 9.62 1.51 -0.63
C LEU A 4 8.25 0.85 -0.86
N LEU A 5 7.57 1.19 -1.96
CA LEU A 5 6.35 0.50 -2.35
C LEU A 5 6.63 -0.98 -2.68
N GLY A 6 7.73 -1.27 -3.39
CA GLY A 6 8.16 -2.65 -3.65
C GLY A 6 8.37 -3.45 -2.37
N ILE A 7 9.07 -2.86 -1.39
CA ILE A 7 9.26 -3.46 -0.06
C ILE A 7 7.90 -3.64 0.64
N ALA A 8 7.02 -2.63 0.59
CA ALA A 8 5.70 -2.72 1.20
C ALA A 8 4.87 -3.86 0.61
N VAL A 9 4.87 -4.04 -0.70
CA VAL A 9 4.18 -5.15 -1.38
C VAL A 9 4.77 -6.49 -0.97
N LEU A 10 6.11 -6.63 -1.00
CA LEU A 10 6.79 -7.87 -0.61
C LEU A 10 6.46 -8.31 0.83
N VAL A 11 6.30 -7.35 1.75
CA VAL A 11 5.91 -7.63 3.15
C VAL A 11 4.41 -7.81 3.29
N ALA A 12 3.58 -7.04 2.57
CA ALA A 12 2.13 -7.12 2.66
C ALA A 12 1.58 -8.45 2.15
N VAL A 13 2.18 -9.03 1.09
CA VAL A 13 1.73 -10.33 0.54
C VAL A 13 1.77 -11.44 1.59
N PRO A 14 2.88 -11.79 2.26
CA PRO A 14 2.86 -12.83 3.28
C PRO A 14 1.97 -12.47 4.48
N LEU A 15 1.92 -11.20 4.89
CA LEU A 15 1.05 -10.76 5.98
C LEU A 15 -0.43 -10.91 5.63
N SER A 16 -0.81 -10.73 4.38
CA SER A 16 -2.21 -10.90 3.94
C SER A 16 -2.70 -12.33 4.11
N PHE A 17 -1.86 -13.33 3.81
CA PHE A 17 -2.22 -14.74 4.04
C PHE A 17 -2.35 -15.06 5.53
N LEU A 18 -1.55 -14.45 6.40
CA LEU A 18 -1.69 -14.60 7.86
C LEU A 18 -2.95 -13.89 8.39
N ALA A 19 -3.38 -12.82 7.73
CA ALA A 19 -4.57 -12.04 8.09
C ALA A 19 -5.86 -12.55 7.40
N ALA A 20 -5.80 -13.56 6.54
CA ALA A 20 -6.96 -14.15 5.88
C ALA A 20 -7.60 -15.24 6.75
N SER A 21 -8.92 -15.10 7.01
CA SER A 21 -9.66 -15.99 7.92
C SER A 21 -9.81 -17.40 7.38
N ASN A 22 -9.98 -17.55 6.07
CA ASN A 22 -10.15 -18.83 5.37
C ASN A 22 -8.89 -19.70 5.40
N ILE A 23 -7.72 -19.11 5.56
CA ILE A 23 -6.42 -19.80 5.61
C ILE A 23 -5.97 -20.04 7.05
N THR A 24 -6.00 -18.99 7.87
CA THR A 24 -5.31 -18.95 9.17
C THR A 24 -6.19 -19.43 10.33
N LYS A 25 -7.53 -19.32 10.28
CA LYS A 25 -8.42 -19.77 11.37
C LYS A 25 -8.56 -21.31 11.46
N ARG A 26 -7.46 -22.02 11.34
CA ARG A 26 -7.43 -23.49 11.54
C ARG A 26 -6.85 -23.79 12.92
N GLY A 27 -7.73 -24.00 13.93
CA GLY A 27 -7.34 -24.29 15.31
C GLY A 27 -7.07 -23.05 16.17
N ARG A 28 -6.83 -23.26 17.48
CA ARG A 28 -6.67 -22.17 18.48
C ARG A 28 -5.48 -21.27 18.20
N ALA A 29 -4.33 -21.84 17.82
CA ALA A 29 -3.14 -21.08 17.50
C ALA A 29 -3.32 -20.21 16.22
N GLY A 30 -3.93 -20.76 15.16
CA GLY A 30 -4.23 -20.00 13.96
C GLY A 30 -5.19 -18.86 14.21
N THR A 31 -6.22 -19.07 15.01
CA THR A 31 -7.16 -18.01 15.40
C THR A 31 -6.45 -16.87 16.14
N ALA A 32 -5.52 -17.18 17.04
CA ALA A 32 -4.73 -16.16 17.74
C ALA A 32 -3.85 -15.35 16.75
N ILE A 33 -3.15 -16.03 15.84
CA ILE A 33 -2.32 -15.39 14.80
C ILE A 33 -3.18 -14.45 13.94
N TYR A 34 -4.33 -14.92 13.47
CA TYR A 34 -5.28 -14.12 12.70
C TYR A 34 -5.65 -12.82 13.41
N TYR A 35 -6.13 -12.91 14.66
CA TYR A 35 -6.56 -11.71 15.40
C TYR A 35 -5.40 -10.75 15.68
N ILE A 36 -4.24 -11.27 16.07
CA ILE A 36 -3.04 -10.44 16.29
C ILE A 36 -2.67 -9.71 15.00
N THR A 37 -2.49 -10.42 13.89
CA THR A 37 -2.09 -9.81 12.61
C THR A 37 -3.13 -8.81 12.13
N ARG A 38 -4.41 -9.16 12.15
CA ARG A 38 -5.49 -8.29 11.67
C ARG A 38 -5.67 -7.05 12.53
N THR A 39 -5.54 -7.17 13.85
CA THR A 39 -5.58 -6.02 14.76
C THR A 39 -4.37 -5.11 14.54
N THR A 40 -3.17 -5.68 14.43
CA THR A 40 -1.94 -4.91 14.14
C THR A 40 -2.07 -4.13 12.83
N LEU A 41 -2.48 -4.77 11.74
CA LEU A 41 -2.71 -4.09 10.46
C LEU A 41 -3.78 -2.99 10.59
N SER A 42 -4.86 -3.24 11.32
CA SER A 42 -5.93 -2.24 11.52
C SER A 42 -5.45 -1.04 12.33
N VAL A 43 -4.64 -1.25 13.37
CA VAL A 43 -4.06 -0.18 14.19
C VAL A 43 -3.11 0.68 13.35
N PHE A 44 -2.16 0.07 12.62
CA PHE A 44 -1.23 0.85 11.80
C PHE A 44 -1.91 1.57 10.63
N ARG A 45 -2.98 1.00 10.04
CA ARG A 45 -3.79 1.66 9.03
C ARG A 45 -4.57 2.86 9.56
N SER A 46 -4.87 2.92 10.87
CA SER A 46 -5.61 4.04 11.47
C SER A 46 -4.75 5.29 11.63
N TYR A 47 -3.43 5.16 11.57
CA TYR A 47 -2.54 6.31 11.68
C TYR A 47 -2.52 7.11 10.38
N GLU A 48 -2.68 8.41 10.52
CA GLU A 48 -2.43 9.34 9.41
C GLU A 48 -0.93 9.36 9.08
N PRO A 49 -0.53 9.17 7.81
CA PRO A 49 0.89 9.11 7.42
C PRO A 49 1.72 10.31 7.89
N ILE A 50 1.12 11.51 7.94
CA ILE A 50 1.78 12.74 8.39
C ILE A 50 2.14 12.66 9.87
N ILE A 51 1.21 12.17 10.71
CA ILE A 51 1.43 12.02 12.15
C ILE A 51 2.57 11.02 12.40
N LEU A 52 2.53 9.90 11.69
CA LEU A 52 3.56 8.88 11.81
C LEU A 52 4.92 9.38 11.31
N ALA A 53 4.96 10.15 10.22
CA ALA A 53 6.18 10.77 9.70
C ALA A 53 6.78 11.76 10.70
N THR A 54 5.94 12.55 11.37
CA THR A 54 6.37 13.50 12.41
C THR A 54 6.94 12.75 13.62
N LEU A 55 6.30 11.66 14.04
CA LEU A 55 6.80 10.82 15.15
C LEU A 55 8.18 10.22 14.81
N PHE A 56 8.37 9.69 13.62
CA PHE A 56 9.67 9.19 13.19
C PHE A 56 10.71 10.30 13.03
N ALA A 57 10.29 11.52 12.64
CA ALA A 57 11.20 12.66 12.55
C ALA A 57 11.82 13.03 13.93
N PHE A 58 11.12 12.82 15.03
CA PHE A 58 11.69 12.99 16.38
C PHE A 58 12.76 11.95 16.73
N TRP A 59 12.69 10.75 16.14
CA TRP A 59 13.66 9.68 16.42
C TRP A 59 14.87 9.70 15.49
N VAL A 60 14.64 9.97 14.20
CA VAL A 60 15.66 9.83 13.15
C VAL A 60 16.11 11.20 12.63
N GLY A 61 15.43 12.26 13.02
CA GLY A 61 15.62 13.61 12.47
C GLY A 61 14.65 13.92 11.35
N PHE A 62 14.45 15.23 11.12
CA PHE A 62 13.64 15.71 10.01
C PHE A 62 14.34 15.41 8.68
N GLY A 63 13.67 14.72 7.78
CA GLY A 63 14.24 14.38 6.48
C GLY A 63 13.43 13.34 5.69
N PRO A 64 13.86 13.04 4.46
CA PRO A 64 13.17 12.10 3.56
C PRO A 64 13.03 10.70 4.15
N PHE A 65 13.94 10.31 5.04
CA PHE A 65 13.97 8.97 5.62
C PHE A 65 12.82 8.73 6.60
N ALA A 66 12.49 9.72 7.45
CA ALA A 66 11.36 9.62 8.38
C ALA A 66 10.02 9.47 7.63
N GLY A 67 9.80 10.29 6.59
CA GLY A 67 8.63 10.19 5.73
C GLY A 67 8.54 8.87 4.98
N ALA A 68 9.69 8.37 4.52
CA ALA A 68 9.80 7.11 3.83
C ALA A 68 9.37 5.91 4.71
N ILE A 69 9.86 5.83 5.94
CA ILE A 69 9.48 4.79 6.91
C ILE A 69 7.98 4.87 7.22
N ALA A 70 7.46 6.06 7.50
CA ALA A 70 6.05 6.26 7.80
C ALA A 70 5.14 5.77 6.67
N LEU A 71 5.41 6.19 5.43
CA LEU A 71 4.66 5.73 4.26
C LEU A 71 4.75 4.23 4.05
N THR A 72 5.93 3.64 4.24
CA THR A 72 6.12 2.19 4.08
C THR A 72 5.26 1.42 5.07
N ILE A 73 5.26 1.80 6.35
CA ILE A 73 4.50 1.12 7.41
C ILE A 73 2.99 1.21 7.13
N VAL A 74 2.48 2.41 6.82
CA VAL A 74 1.05 2.61 6.53
C VAL A 74 0.64 1.85 5.26
N THR A 75 1.51 1.83 4.25
CA THR A 75 1.25 1.10 3.00
C THR A 75 1.23 -0.42 3.24
N ILE A 76 2.16 -0.96 4.02
CA ILE A 76 2.14 -2.39 4.42
C ILE A 76 0.83 -2.73 5.12
N ALA A 77 0.42 -1.91 6.08
CA ALA A 77 -0.80 -2.15 6.85
C ALA A 77 -2.06 -2.09 5.97
N SER A 78 -2.15 -1.10 5.09
CA SER A 78 -3.28 -0.92 4.19
C SER A 78 -3.34 -2.02 3.12
N LEU A 79 -2.24 -2.30 2.43
CA LEU A 79 -2.17 -3.36 1.42
C LEU A 79 -2.37 -4.74 2.05
N GLY A 80 -1.74 -5.01 3.20
CA GLY A 80 -1.90 -6.29 3.89
C GLY A 80 -3.35 -6.58 4.24
N LYS A 81 -4.11 -5.55 4.64
CA LYS A 81 -5.54 -5.69 4.91
C LYS A 81 -6.36 -5.88 3.63
N LEU A 82 -6.17 -5.06 2.60
CA LEU A 82 -6.88 -5.17 1.33
C LEU A 82 -6.61 -6.51 0.64
N TYR A 83 -5.37 -6.96 0.64
CA TYR A 83 -4.99 -8.27 0.11
C TYR A 83 -5.62 -9.41 0.90
N SER A 84 -5.70 -9.31 2.25
CA SER A 84 -6.37 -10.33 3.05
C SER A 84 -7.86 -10.42 2.75
N GLU A 85 -8.51 -9.29 2.51
CA GLU A 85 -9.92 -9.22 2.11
C GLU A 85 -10.13 -9.82 0.70
N ALA A 86 -9.22 -9.58 -0.26
CA ALA A 86 -9.27 -10.23 -1.57
C ALA A 86 -9.12 -11.76 -1.46
N VAL A 87 -8.19 -12.24 -0.63
CA VAL A 87 -8.01 -13.68 -0.38
C VAL A 87 -9.23 -14.30 0.32
N GLU A 88 -9.92 -13.55 1.16
CA GLU A 88 -11.15 -14.03 1.83
C GLU A 88 -12.35 -14.13 0.87
N ASN A 89 -12.40 -13.28 -0.16
CA ASN A 89 -13.51 -13.15 -1.10
C ASN A 89 -13.36 -13.97 -2.39
N ILE A 90 -12.39 -14.88 -2.48
CA ILE A 90 -12.21 -15.74 -3.66
C ILE A 90 -13.42 -16.66 -3.85
N ASP A 91 -13.79 -16.89 -5.12
CA ASP A 91 -14.83 -17.87 -5.47
C ASP A 91 -14.33 -19.30 -5.19
N PRO A 92 -15.06 -20.10 -4.39
CA PRO A 92 -14.72 -21.49 -4.14
C PRO A 92 -14.91 -22.40 -5.36
N GLY A 93 -15.76 -22.05 -6.31
CA GLY A 93 -16.12 -22.89 -7.45
C GLY A 93 -14.91 -23.43 -8.24
N PRO A 94 -13.98 -22.60 -8.71
CA PRO A 94 -12.77 -23.06 -9.41
C PRO A 94 -11.90 -24.01 -8.56
N MET A 95 -11.82 -23.77 -7.24
CA MET A 95 -11.04 -24.63 -6.34
C MET A 95 -11.71 -26.00 -6.16
N GLU A 96 -13.03 -26.03 -6.03
CA GLU A 96 -13.82 -27.28 -5.92
C GLU A 96 -13.73 -28.08 -7.21
N ALA A 97 -13.85 -27.43 -8.36
CA ALA A 97 -13.73 -28.08 -9.66
C ALA A 97 -12.35 -28.73 -9.85
N LEU A 98 -11.26 -28.02 -9.52
CA LEU A 98 -9.91 -28.56 -9.58
C LEU A 98 -9.72 -29.74 -8.60
N THR A 99 -10.28 -29.65 -7.41
CA THR A 99 -10.21 -30.73 -6.41
C THR A 99 -10.95 -31.96 -6.91
N ALA A 100 -12.11 -31.80 -7.54
CA ALA A 100 -12.89 -32.88 -8.11
C ALA A 100 -12.16 -33.63 -9.26
N THR A 101 -11.28 -32.94 -9.99
CA THR A 101 -10.42 -33.57 -11.01
C THR A 101 -9.18 -34.27 -10.44
N GLY A 102 -9.01 -34.29 -9.11
CA GLY A 102 -7.87 -34.93 -8.45
C GLY A 102 -6.61 -34.05 -8.38
N ALA A 103 -6.73 -32.73 -8.57
CA ALA A 103 -5.62 -31.82 -8.44
C ALA A 103 -5.06 -31.79 -7.00
N ASN A 104 -3.75 -31.73 -6.89
CA ASN A 104 -3.09 -31.57 -5.59
C ASN A 104 -3.24 -30.14 -5.04
N ARG A 105 -2.96 -29.95 -3.74
CA ARG A 105 -3.11 -28.64 -3.09
C ARG A 105 -2.36 -27.51 -3.78
N LEU A 106 -1.15 -27.77 -4.29
CA LEU A 106 -0.34 -26.78 -4.98
C LEU A 106 -1.00 -26.36 -6.30
N GLN A 107 -1.53 -27.32 -7.06
CA GLN A 107 -2.26 -27.07 -8.30
C GLN A 107 -3.55 -26.26 -8.06
N VAL A 108 -4.31 -26.58 -7.01
CA VAL A 108 -5.49 -25.80 -6.61
C VAL A 108 -5.11 -24.35 -6.29
N VAL A 109 -4.02 -24.13 -5.56
CA VAL A 109 -3.54 -22.77 -5.26
C VAL A 109 -3.10 -22.06 -6.52
N LEU A 110 -2.25 -22.68 -7.35
CA LEU A 110 -1.69 -22.03 -8.54
C LEU A 110 -2.73 -21.74 -9.62
N TYR A 111 -3.69 -22.63 -9.83
CA TYR A 111 -4.66 -22.53 -10.92
C TYR A 111 -6.04 -22.06 -10.47
N GLY A 112 -6.40 -22.23 -9.19
CA GLY A 112 -7.69 -21.82 -8.65
C GLY A 112 -7.64 -20.52 -7.86
N VAL A 113 -6.60 -20.28 -7.04
CA VAL A 113 -6.51 -19.11 -6.15
C VAL A 113 -5.74 -17.97 -6.80
N VAL A 114 -4.50 -18.23 -7.24
CA VAL A 114 -3.60 -17.19 -7.76
C VAL A 114 -4.22 -16.37 -8.91
N PRO A 115 -4.87 -16.97 -9.92
CA PRO A 115 -5.47 -16.19 -11.01
C PRO A 115 -6.58 -15.23 -10.54
N GLN A 116 -7.26 -15.55 -9.44
CA GLN A 116 -8.31 -14.70 -8.89
C GLN A 116 -7.74 -13.51 -8.09
N ILE A 117 -6.67 -13.73 -7.30
CA ILE A 117 -6.14 -12.69 -6.42
C ILE A 117 -5.15 -11.73 -7.10
N VAL A 118 -4.45 -12.17 -8.16
CA VAL A 118 -3.42 -11.34 -8.82
C VAL A 118 -3.97 -10.06 -9.41
N PRO A 119 -5.11 -10.03 -10.14
CA PRO A 119 -5.70 -8.80 -10.65
C PRO A 119 -6.03 -7.80 -9.54
N ASP A 120 -6.61 -8.27 -8.43
CA ASP A 120 -6.96 -7.45 -7.28
C ASP A 120 -5.71 -6.89 -6.58
N PHE A 121 -4.70 -7.73 -6.38
CA PHE A 121 -3.43 -7.31 -5.78
C PHE A 121 -2.75 -6.23 -6.62
N LEU A 122 -2.71 -6.38 -7.93
CA LEU A 122 -2.17 -5.38 -8.84
C LEU A 122 -2.99 -4.08 -8.79
N SER A 123 -4.31 -4.18 -8.80
CA SER A 123 -5.20 -3.02 -8.72
C SER A 123 -5.00 -2.24 -7.43
N PHE A 124 -4.93 -2.92 -6.27
CA PHE A 124 -4.66 -2.27 -4.97
C PHE A 124 -3.25 -1.69 -4.88
N THR A 125 -2.26 -2.37 -5.47
CA THR A 125 -0.88 -1.85 -5.52
C THR A 125 -0.82 -0.53 -6.30
N ILE A 126 -1.43 -0.47 -7.48
CA ILE A 126 -1.48 0.74 -8.33
C ILE A 126 -2.24 1.86 -7.62
N TYR A 127 -3.34 1.53 -6.95
CA TYR A 127 -4.10 2.50 -6.16
C TYR A 127 -3.26 3.11 -5.02
N HIS A 128 -2.53 2.27 -4.28
CA HIS A 128 -1.64 2.75 -3.22
C HIS A 128 -0.43 3.51 -3.75
N TRP A 129 0.04 3.17 -4.94
CA TRP A 129 1.09 3.95 -5.56
C TRP A 129 0.66 5.40 -5.81
N ASP A 130 -0.51 5.58 -6.41
CA ASP A 130 -1.10 6.90 -6.65
C ASP A 130 -1.26 7.71 -5.36
N ILE A 131 -1.88 7.10 -4.34
CA ILE A 131 -2.03 7.72 -3.01
C ILE A 131 -0.66 8.11 -2.41
N ASN A 132 0.33 7.23 -2.46
CA ASN A 132 1.65 7.48 -1.88
C ASN A 132 2.39 8.63 -2.57
N VAL A 133 2.25 8.80 -3.90
CA VAL A 133 2.81 9.95 -4.62
C VAL A 133 2.21 11.25 -4.08
N ARG A 134 0.92 11.31 -3.90
CA ARG A 134 0.21 12.49 -3.37
C ARG A 134 0.59 12.80 -1.92
N ILE A 135 0.58 11.80 -1.06
CA ILE A 135 0.94 11.95 0.36
C ILE A 135 2.42 12.31 0.51
N SER A 136 3.31 11.77 -0.33
CA SER A 136 4.74 12.10 -0.28
C SER A 136 5.03 13.59 -0.49
N THR A 137 4.22 14.26 -1.31
CA THR A 137 4.31 15.71 -1.51
C THR A 137 3.95 16.47 -0.23
N ILE A 138 2.90 16.02 0.48
CA ILE A 138 2.47 16.65 1.74
C ILE A 138 3.50 16.41 2.85
N ILE A 139 4.01 15.19 2.98
CA ILE A 139 5.11 14.88 3.91
C ILE A 139 6.35 15.69 3.59
N GLY A 140 6.64 15.88 2.30
CA GLY A 140 7.72 16.75 1.83
C GLY A 140 7.58 18.17 2.35
N TYR A 141 6.37 18.74 2.30
CA TYR A 141 6.07 20.09 2.79
C TYR A 141 6.37 20.26 4.29
N VAL A 142 6.13 19.25 5.11
CA VAL A 142 6.40 19.28 6.56
C VAL A 142 7.82 18.82 6.94
N GLY A 143 8.75 18.79 5.99
CA GLY A 143 10.15 18.50 6.25
C GLY A 143 10.65 17.13 5.73
N GLY A 144 9.81 16.38 5.05
CA GLY A 144 10.17 15.08 4.44
C GLY A 144 10.97 15.15 3.14
N GLY A 145 11.43 16.34 2.73
CA GLY A 145 12.26 16.53 1.53
C GLY A 145 11.47 16.55 0.20
N GLY A 146 12.20 16.59 -0.92
CA GLY A 146 11.61 16.57 -2.26
C GLY A 146 10.92 17.88 -2.65
N ILE A 147 10.01 17.81 -3.65
CA ILE A 147 9.33 18.98 -4.20
C ILE A 147 8.44 19.71 -3.18
N GLY A 148 7.86 18.97 -2.23
CA GLY A 148 7.07 19.56 -1.15
C GLY A 148 7.91 20.44 -0.22
N TYR A 149 9.13 20.01 0.12
CA TYR A 149 10.07 20.80 0.92
C TYR A 149 10.52 22.04 0.17
N TYR A 150 10.82 21.91 -1.12
CA TYR A 150 11.15 23.06 -1.98
C TYR A 150 10.00 24.08 -2.00
N LEU A 151 8.75 23.62 -2.14
CA LEU A 151 7.57 24.48 -2.08
C LEU A 151 7.48 25.23 -0.74
N ALA A 152 7.64 24.51 0.40
CA ALA A 152 7.64 25.14 1.72
C ALA A 152 8.71 26.22 1.85
N GLN A 153 9.92 25.94 1.36
CA GLN A 153 11.02 26.90 1.38
C GLN A 153 10.74 28.15 0.52
N MET A 154 10.17 27.97 -0.67
CA MET A 154 9.83 29.10 -1.55
C MET A 154 8.73 29.99 -0.95
N ILE A 155 7.74 29.39 -0.29
CA ILE A 155 6.70 30.14 0.43
C ILE A 155 7.33 30.93 1.60
N ASN A 156 8.15 30.28 2.42
CA ASN A 156 8.79 30.91 3.58
C ASN A 156 9.75 32.04 3.21
N THR A 157 10.33 31.99 2.00
CA THR A 157 11.21 33.06 1.47
C THR A 157 10.47 34.08 0.60
N SER A 158 9.12 34.04 0.57
CA SER A 158 8.27 34.95 -0.22
C SER A 158 8.56 34.96 -1.72
N GLN A 159 9.12 33.85 -2.26
CA GLN A 159 9.38 33.68 -3.68
C GLN A 159 8.16 33.12 -4.42
N ASN A 160 7.06 33.89 -4.45
CA ASN A 160 5.75 33.43 -4.92
C ASN A 160 5.75 32.87 -6.35
N ASN A 161 6.56 33.43 -7.26
CA ASN A 161 6.66 32.92 -8.63
C ASN A 161 7.22 31.49 -8.69
N LYS A 162 8.25 31.21 -7.88
CA LYS A 162 8.84 29.85 -7.81
C LYS A 162 7.92 28.90 -7.08
N ALA A 163 7.24 29.37 -6.02
CA ALA A 163 6.22 28.56 -5.34
C ALA A 163 5.08 28.18 -6.30
N GLY A 164 4.59 29.13 -7.10
CA GLY A 164 3.59 28.87 -8.13
C GLY A 164 4.05 27.84 -9.16
N THR A 165 5.29 27.92 -9.64
CA THR A 165 5.85 26.93 -10.56
C THR A 165 5.93 25.53 -9.92
N ALA A 166 6.32 25.44 -8.65
CA ALA A 166 6.35 24.17 -7.93
C ALA A 166 4.96 23.55 -7.78
N ILE A 167 3.93 24.35 -7.48
CA ILE A 167 2.54 23.90 -7.40
C ILE A 167 2.09 23.32 -8.75
N TRP A 168 2.33 24.05 -9.85
CA TRP A 168 1.97 23.56 -11.18
C TRP A 168 2.70 22.24 -11.53
N ALA A 169 3.98 22.14 -11.19
CA ALA A 169 4.73 20.89 -11.40
C ALA A 169 4.11 19.72 -10.62
N ILE A 170 3.72 19.93 -9.37
CA ILE A 170 3.04 18.92 -8.55
C ILE A 170 1.71 18.51 -9.20
N VAL A 171 0.89 19.46 -9.62
CA VAL A 171 -0.41 19.21 -10.26
C VAL A 171 -0.24 18.37 -11.53
N VAL A 172 0.72 18.73 -12.40
CA VAL A 172 0.98 18.00 -13.65
C VAL A 172 1.43 16.56 -13.35
N VAL A 173 2.34 16.37 -12.40
CA VAL A 173 2.82 15.03 -12.02
C VAL A 173 1.69 14.19 -11.44
N VAL A 174 0.91 14.71 -10.49
CA VAL A 174 -0.21 13.98 -9.91
C VAL A 174 -1.26 13.63 -10.97
N TRP A 175 -1.62 14.58 -11.83
CA TRP A 175 -2.57 14.33 -12.92
C TRP A 175 -2.08 13.24 -13.89
N ALA A 176 -0.81 13.27 -14.27
CA ALA A 176 -0.21 12.27 -15.13
C ALA A 176 -0.22 10.87 -14.48
N MET A 177 0.05 10.80 -13.17
CA MET A 177 0.02 9.56 -12.40
C MET A 177 -1.40 9.01 -12.28
N ASP A 178 -2.39 9.86 -11.97
CA ASP A 178 -3.81 9.48 -11.93
C ASP A 178 -4.25 8.88 -13.27
N PHE A 179 -3.87 9.54 -14.38
CA PHE A 179 -4.22 9.06 -15.73
C PHE A 179 -3.57 7.70 -16.04
N LEU A 180 -2.27 7.55 -15.76
CA LEU A 180 -1.57 6.28 -15.97
C LEU A 180 -2.15 5.16 -15.11
N SER A 181 -2.42 5.43 -13.84
CA SER A 181 -3.01 4.46 -12.90
C SER A 181 -4.40 4.02 -13.35
N ALA A 182 -5.22 4.95 -13.85
CA ALA A 182 -6.55 4.63 -14.36
C ALA A 182 -6.49 3.76 -15.62
N GLU A 183 -5.58 4.06 -16.55
CA GLU A 183 -5.43 3.29 -17.80
C GLU A 183 -4.91 1.87 -17.54
N VAL A 184 -3.95 1.72 -16.61
CA VAL A 184 -3.45 0.38 -16.25
C VAL A 184 -4.54 -0.44 -15.56
N ARG A 185 -5.33 0.14 -14.66
CA ARG A 185 -6.44 -0.56 -14.00
C ARG A 185 -7.51 -1.05 -14.99
N LYS A 186 -7.84 -0.26 -15.99
CA LYS A 186 -8.82 -0.69 -17.03
C LYS A 186 -8.39 -1.94 -17.80
N ARG A 187 -7.08 -2.22 -17.86
CA ARG A 187 -6.57 -3.42 -18.54
C ARG A 187 -6.47 -4.65 -17.63
N LEU A 188 -6.64 -4.46 -16.32
CA LEU A 188 -6.54 -5.54 -15.33
C LEU A 188 -7.91 -6.08 -14.92
N THR A 189 -8.97 -5.28 -15.08
CA THR A 189 -10.39 -5.64 -14.88
C THR A 189 -11.08 -5.87 -16.22
#